data_a17d52fc77334e6bf135f0fdfc778384
#
_entry.id   a17d52fc77334e6bf135f0fdfc778384
#
_cell.length_a   1.000
_cell.length_b   1.000
_cell.length_c   1.000
_cell.angle_alpha   90.00
_cell.angle_beta   90.00
_cell.angle_gamma   90.00
#
_symmetry.space_group_name_H-M   'P 1'
#
loop_
_entity.id
_entity.type
_entity.pdbx_description
1 polymer ?
#
loop_
_entity_poly.entity_id
_entity_poly.type
_entity_poly.pdbx_seq_one_letter_code
_entity_poly.pdbx_strand_id
1 'polypeptide(L)'
;MIDLPVNESRAVKANPLTLYLARLAPSSQLTMRYVLQDAADRLGFEDMNIEEIPWHELQPEDVVALVAALRTDGYAPNTSSLYVNAVRGVMNEAWRMSLISQEHLLKMRSVKGIAGTRLSQGRNLKRTLIQELMEVCAADPRPQGLRDAAIIAVLYGSGMRKSESVNLDLNQVDFNERSLQVTAKGNKQLIKYAPAWAFAKLDAWLELRRSQLGEGQEDDPFLFNRIRRGSHITRERITKHAIYYIARQRGAQVGVKIMPHDFRRSFITRVIEEHDLSIAQKLAHHSNIQTTANYDVRDDNERRRAVDRFDL
;
A
#
# COMPACT_ATOMS: atom_id res chain seq x y z
N MET A 1 -45.58 12.34 -12.68
CA MET A 1 -44.46 12.30 -13.65
C MET A 1 -43.67 13.57 -13.42
N ILE A 2 -42.50 13.49 -12.79
CA ILE A 2 -41.68 14.68 -12.51
C ILE A 2 -40.78 14.84 -13.71
N ASP A 3 -41.04 15.89 -14.49
CA ASP A 3 -40.20 16.29 -15.63
C ASP A 3 -38.90 16.90 -15.09
N LEU A 4 -37.83 16.13 -15.13
CA LEU A 4 -36.49 16.64 -14.79
C LEU A 4 -35.90 17.31 -16.06
N PRO A 5 -35.45 18.57 -15.98
CA PRO A 5 -34.87 19.25 -17.15
C PRO A 5 -33.65 18.48 -17.63
N VAL A 6 -33.67 18.04 -18.88
CA VAL A 6 -32.53 17.43 -19.56
C VAL A 6 -31.48 18.52 -19.74
N ASN A 7 -30.44 18.49 -18.90
CA ASN A 7 -29.34 19.43 -18.96
C ASN A 7 -28.38 18.93 -20.06
N GLU A 8 -28.36 19.58 -21.21
CA GLU A 8 -27.50 19.26 -22.38
C GLU A 8 -26.00 19.25 -22.08
N SER A 9 -25.57 19.82 -20.94
CA SER A 9 -24.18 19.74 -20.47
C SER A 9 -23.78 18.38 -19.84
N ARG A 10 -24.71 17.41 -19.75
CA ARG A 10 -24.44 16.04 -19.24
C ARG A 10 -23.92 15.05 -20.29
N ALA A 11 -23.75 15.46 -21.52
CA ALA A 11 -23.13 14.63 -22.57
C ALA A 11 -21.60 14.67 -22.54
N VAL A 12 -20.98 14.46 -21.39
CA VAL A 12 -19.69 13.74 -21.38
C VAL A 12 -20.07 12.37 -21.93
N LYS A 13 -19.65 12.04 -23.17
CA LYS A 13 -19.85 10.70 -23.74
C LYS A 13 -19.33 9.70 -22.73
N ALA A 14 -20.23 9.15 -21.92
CA ALA A 14 -19.86 8.18 -20.91
C ALA A 14 -19.29 6.97 -21.66
N ASN A 15 -17.97 6.81 -21.65
CA ASN A 15 -17.34 5.63 -22.19
C ASN A 15 -17.02 4.64 -21.04
N PRO A 16 -16.88 3.36 -21.31
CA PRO A 16 -16.60 2.34 -20.31
C PRO A 16 -15.37 2.65 -19.45
N LEU A 17 -14.31 3.19 -20.07
CA LEU A 17 -13.08 3.55 -19.38
C LEU A 17 -13.30 4.66 -18.35
N THR A 18 -13.99 5.74 -18.74
CA THR A 18 -14.27 6.88 -17.86
C THR A 18 -15.07 6.44 -16.64
N LEU A 19 -16.09 5.59 -16.84
CA LEU A 19 -16.91 5.04 -15.74
C LEU A 19 -16.09 4.11 -14.85
N TYR A 20 -15.23 3.27 -15.41
CA TYR A 20 -14.34 2.42 -14.64
C TYR A 20 -13.40 3.24 -13.75
N LEU A 21 -12.73 4.24 -14.32
CA LEU A 21 -11.80 5.09 -13.58
C LEU A 21 -12.51 5.89 -12.49
N ALA A 22 -13.70 6.44 -12.76
CA ALA A 22 -14.48 7.22 -11.79
C ALA A 22 -14.83 6.44 -10.51
N ARG A 23 -14.93 5.11 -10.59
CA ARG A 23 -15.19 4.23 -9.43
C ARG A 23 -13.98 3.96 -8.57
N LEU A 24 -12.78 4.32 -9.05
CA LEU A 24 -11.53 4.03 -8.35
C LEU A 24 -11.13 5.20 -7.44
N ALA A 25 -10.41 4.90 -6.36
CA ALA A 25 -9.75 5.92 -5.57
C ALA A 25 -8.71 6.68 -6.44
N PRO A 26 -8.44 7.98 -6.19
CA PRO A 26 -7.56 8.81 -7.03
C PRO A 26 -6.19 8.18 -7.32
N SER A 27 -5.55 7.57 -6.32
CA SER A 27 -4.27 6.89 -6.52
C SER A 27 -4.35 5.65 -7.40
N SER A 28 -5.50 4.96 -7.41
CA SER A 28 -5.75 3.81 -8.26
C SER A 28 -6.07 4.22 -9.69
N GLN A 29 -6.74 5.36 -9.89
CA GLN A 29 -7.02 5.91 -11.21
C GLN A 29 -5.72 6.15 -12.00
N LEU A 30 -4.72 6.79 -11.37
CA LEU A 30 -3.42 7.03 -12.02
C LEU A 30 -2.74 5.73 -12.44
N THR A 31 -2.74 4.72 -11.56
CA THR A 31 -2.14 3.42 -11.87
C THR A 31 -2.88 2.73 -13.00
N MET A 32 -4.22 2.74 -12.96
CA MET A 32 -5.02 2.07 -14.00
C MET A 32 -4.94 2.80 -15.34
N ARG A 33 -4.86 4.14 -15.35
CA ARG A 33 -4.60 4.89 -16.59
C ARG A 33 -3.29 4.46 -17.24
N TYR A 34 -2.21 4.39 -16.46
CA TYR A 34 -0.92 3.94 -16.98
C TYR A 34 -0.98 2.51 -17.52
N VAL A 35 -1.56 1.59 -16.75
CA VAL A 35 -1.68 0.17 -17.14
C VAL A 35 -2.53 0.01 -18.40
N LEU A 36 -3.62 0.76 -18.52
CA LEU A 36 -4.49 0.68 -19.69
C LEU A 36 -3.88 1.35 -20.92
N GLN A 37 -3.13 2.46 -20.74
CA GLN A 37 -2.37 3.05 -21.84
C GLN A 37 -1.32 2.07 -22.38
N ASP A 38 -0.48 1.49 -21.51
CA ASP A 38 0.51 0.49 -21.94
C ASP A 38 -0.14 -0.76 -22.55
N ALA A 39 -1.33 -1.17 -22.07
CA ALA A 39 -2.09 -2.25 -22.69
C ALA A 39 -2.59 -1.87 -24.09
N ALA A 40 -3.08 -0.65 -24.27
CA ALA A 40 -3.52 -0.12 -25.56
C ALA A 40 -2.38 -0.07 -26.56
N ASP A 41 -1.23 0.46 -26.15
CA ASP A 41 -0.04 0.54 -26.99
C ASP A 41 0.37 -0.86 -27.49
N ARG A 42 0.33 -1.87 -26.62
CA ARG A 42 0.64 -3.29 -26.98
C ARG A 42 -0.40 -3.94 -27.88
N LEU A 43 -1.60 -3.40 -27.94
CA LEU A 43 -2.70 -3.87 -28.79
C LEU A 43 -2.79 -3.12 -30.11
N GLY A 44 -1.85 -2.20 -30.40
CA GLY A 44 -1.78 -1.47 -31.67
C GLY A 44 -2.56 -0.15 -31.67
N PHE A 45 -2.81 0.44 -30.48
CA PHE A 45 -3.52 1.72 -30.33
C PHE A 45 -2.57 2.85 -29.84
N GLU A 46 -1.26 2.79 -30.18
CA GLU A 46 -0.22 3.68 -29.65
C GLU A 46 -0.51 5.18 -29.88
N ASP A 47 -1.14 5.50 -31.02
CA ASP A 47 -1.43 6.88 -31.42
C ASP A 47 -2.81 7.37 -30.98
N MET A 48 -3.58 6.54 -30.25
CA MET A 48 -4.93 6.88 -29.83
C MET A 48 -4.97 7.37 -28.39
N ASN A 49 -5.78 8.40 -28.13
CA ASN A 49 -6.11 8.73 -26.77
C ASN A 49 -6.87 7.56 -26.10
N ILE A 50 -6.44 7.16 -24.93
CA ILE A 50 -7.02 6.04 -24.16
C ILE A 50 -8.55 6.15 -24.01
N GLU A 51 -9.11 7.36 -24.02
CA GLU A 51 -10.54 7.64 -23.90
C GLU A 51 -11.30 7.44 -25.24
N GLU A 52 -10.58 7.37 -26.37
CA GLU A 52 -11.13 7.18 -27.71
C GLU A 52 -11.07 5.73 -28.17
N ILE A 53 -10.32 4.88 -27.44
CA ILE A 53 -10.16 3.46 -27.79
C ILE A 53 -11.50 2.74 -27.64
N PRO A 54 -11.90 1.95 -28.64
CA PRO A 54 -13.14 1.18 -28.60
C PRO A 54 -13.00 -0.08 -27.73
N TRP A 55 -12.75 0.11 -26.44
CA TRP A 55 -12.50 -0.98 -25.48
C TRP A 55 -13.54 -2.11 -25.53
N HIS A 56 -14.79 -1.79 -25.84
CA HIS A 56 -15.90 -2.74 -25.92
C HIS A 56 -15.82 -3.66 -27.14
N GLU A 57 -14.98 -3.35 -28.12
CA GLU A 57 -14.75 -4.18 -29.32
C GLU A 57 -13.66 -5.23 -29.10
N LEU A 58 -12.86 -5.11 -28.02
CA LEU A 58 -11.81 -6.08 -27.72
C LEU A 58 -12.40 -7.48 -27.55
N GLN A 59 -11.72 -8.45 -28.16
CA GLN A 59 -12.04 -9.86 -28.06
C GLN A 59 -11.17 -10.57 -27.01
N PRO A 60 -11.58 -11.75 -26.51
CA PRO A 60 -10.75 -12.54 -25.59
C PRO A 60 -9.34 -12.81 -26.15
N GLU A 61 -9.21 -12.98 -27.45
CA GLU A 61 -7.96 -13.21 -28.17
C GLU A 61 -7.00 -12.04 -28.04
N ASP A 62 -7.48 -10.79 -28.02
CA ASP A 62 -6.66 -9.59 -27.81
C ASP A 62 -6.06 -9.59 -26.40
N VAL A 63 -6.83 -9.99 -25.41
CA VAL A 63 -6.32 -10.10 -24.02
C VAL A 63 -5.31 -11.24 -23.91
N VAL A 64 -5.48 -12.33 -24.65
CA VAL A 64 -4.49 -13.42 -24.71
C VAL A 64 -3.20 -12.91 -25.37
N ALA A 65 -3.29 -12.15 -26.46
CA ALA A 65 -2.14 -11.52 -27.11
C ALA A 65 -1.41 -10.55 -26.17
N LEU A 66 -2.14 -9.71 -25.44
CA LEU A 66 -1.59 -8.83 -24.40
C LEU A 66 -0.82 -9.64 -23.34
N VAL A 67 -1.38 -10.74 -22.83
CA VAL A 67 -0.70 -11.59 -21.85
C VAL A 67 0.55 -12.24 -22.42
N ALA A 68 0.53 -12.63 -23.70
CA ALA A 68 1.69 -13.18 -24.39
C ALA A 68 2.81 -12.13 -24.53
N ALA A 69 2.48 -10.90 -24.92
CA ALA A 69 3.43 -9.79 -24.98
C ALA A 69 4.07 -9.50 -23.60
N LEU A 70 3.25 -9.41 -22.56
CA LEU A 70 3.74 -9.21 -21.17
C LEU A 70 4.66 -10.35 -20.71
N ARG A 71 4.39 -11.59 -21.15
CA ARG A 71 5.24 -12.74 -20.84
C ARG A 71 6.59 -12.63 -21.55
N THR A 72 6.59 -12.27 -22.82
CA THR A 72 7.81 -12.07 -23.63
C THR A 72 8.70 -11.00 -22.99
N ASP A 73 8.12 -9.91 -22.51
CA ASP A 73 8.83 -8.83 -21.82
C ASP A 73 9.23 -9.18 -20.38
N GLY A 74 8.96 -10.40 -19.91
CA GLY A 74 9.38 -10.87 -18.60
C GLY A 74 8.59 -10.28 -17.40
N TYR A 75 7.39 -9.78 -17.63
CA TYR A 75 6.54 -9.26 -16.55
C TYR A 75 6.22 -10.33 -15.50
N ALA A 76 6.10 -9.89 -14.24
CA ALA A 76 5.73 -10.78 -13.16
C ALA A 76 4.25 -11.21 -13.25
N PRO A 77 3.89 -12.43 -12.78
CA PRO A 77 2.51 -12.91 -12.78
C PRO A 77 1.50 -11.93 -12.17
N ASN A 78 1.86 -11.31 -11.02
CA ASN A 78 1.00 -10.31 -10.38
C ASN A 78 0.81 -9.05 -11.23
N THR A 79 1.83 -8.63 -11.97
CA THR A 79 1.74 -7.48 -12.87
C THR A 79 0.85 -7.82 -14.06
N SER A 80 1.04 -8.97 -14.69
CA SER A 80 0.14 -9.43 -15.76
C SER A 80 -1.32 -9.54 -15.31
N SER A 81 -1.55 -10.05 -14.09
CA SER A 81 -2.89 -10.07 -13.49
C SER A 81 -3.48 -8.69 -13.31
N LEU A 82 -2.65 -7.66 -13.02
CA LEU A 82 -3.10 -6.28 -12.91
C LEU A 82 -3.62 -5.76 -14.27
N TYR A 83 -2.92 -6.04 -15.37
CA TYR A 83 -3.35 -5.67 -16.73
C TYR A 83 -4.68 -6.33 -17.09
N VAL A 84 -4.77 -7.65 -16.92
CA VAL A 84 -6.00 -8.39 -17.20
C VAL A 84 -7.17 -7.87 -16.36
N ASN A 85 -6.94 -7.56 -15.09
CA ASN A 85 -7.99 -7.01 -14.23
C ASN A 85 -8.38 -5.58 -14.60
N ALA A 86 -7.46 -4.76 -15.10
CA ALA A 86 -7.76 -3.42 -15.61
C ALA A 86 -8.68 -3.50 -16.83
N VAL A 87 -8.33 -4.31 -17.85
CA VAL A 87 -9.17 -4.54 -19.03
C VAL A 87 -10.54 -5.08 -18.61
N ARG A 88 -10.61 -6.09 -17.74
CA ARG A 88 -11.87 -6.62 -17.21
C ARG A 88 -12.72 -5.57 -16.52
N GLY A 89 -12.07 -4.62 -15.81
CA GLY A 89 -12.76 -3.50 -15.19
C GLY A 89 -13.51 -2.65 -16.21
N VAL A 90 -12.86 -2.31 -17.31
CA VAL A 90 -13.47 -1.57 -18.44
C VAL A 90 -14.57 -2.39 -19.10
N MET A 91 -14.36 -3.69 -19.35
CA MET A 91 -15.38 -4.57 -19.93
C MET A 91 -16.62 -4.75 -19.06
N ASN A 92 -16.45 -4.73 -17.73
CA ASN A 92 -17.61 -4.72 -16.82
C ASN A 92 -18.47 -3.46 -16.97
N GLU A 93 -17.86 -2.30 -17.19
CA GLU A 93 -18.63 -1.08 -17.46
C GLU A 93 -19.25 -1.11 -18.86
N ALA A 94 -18.53 -1.64 -19.89
CA ALA A 94 -19.08 -1.85 -21.20
C ALA A 94 -20.36 -2.73 -21.18
N TRP A 95 -20.34 -3.79 -20.39
CA TRP A 95 -21.53 -4.62 -20.16
C TRP A 95 -22.64 -3.87 -19.45
N ARG A 96 -22.36 -3.09 -18.41
CA ARG A 96 -23.38 -2.27 -17.72
C ARG A 96 -24.01 -1.22 -18.63
N MET A 97 -23.26 -0.76 -19.62
CA MET A 97 -23.71 0.16 -20.67
C MET A 97 -24.43 -0.56 -21.81
N SER A 98 -24.60 -1.88 -21.73
CA SER A 98 -25.18 -2.72 -22.79
C SER A 98 -24.43 -2.66 -24.14
N LEU A 99 -23.14 -2.33 -24.11
CA LEU A 99 -22.27 -2.31 -25.29
C LEU A 99 -21.77 -3.71 -25.65
N ILE A 100 -21.76 -4.64 -24.72
CA ILE A 100 -21.38 -6.03 -24.93
C ILE A 100 -22.39 -6.98 -24.26
N SER A 101 -22.48 -8.20 -24.78
CA SER A 101 -23.31 -9.26 -24.21
C SER A 101 -22.71 -9.85 -22.93
N GLN A 102 -23.54 -10.49 -22.12
CA GLN A 102 -23.10 -11.26 -20.96
C GLN A 102 -22.16 -12.41 -21.36
N GLU A 103 -22.42 -13.06 -22.48
CA GLU A 103 -21.57 -14.13 -23.01
C GLU A 103 -20.17 -13.61 -23.32
N HIS A 104 -20.07 -12.46 -24.01
CA HIS A 104 -18.80 -11.82 -24.30
C HIS A 104 -18.03 -11.49 -23.01
N LEU A 105 -18.69 -10.90 -22.02
CA LEU A 105 -18.09 -10.59 -20.71
C LEU A 105 -17.55 -11.85 -20.02
N LEU A 106 -18.29 -12.97 -20.07
CA LEU A 106 -17.84 -14.23 -19.48
C LEU A 106 -16.60 -14.79 -20.19
N LYS A 107 -16.55 -14.72 -21.51
CA LYS A 107 -15.35 -15.08 -22.30
C LYS A 107 -14.15 -14.21 -21.92
N MET A 108 -14.32 -12.89 -21.82
CA MET A 108 -13.27 -11.96 -21.38
C MET A 108 -12.77 -12.28 -19.96
N ARG A 109 -13.67 -12.66 -19.06
CA ARG A 109 -13.32 -13.04 -17.67
C ARG A 109 -12.58 -14.38 -17.60
N SER A 110 -12.72 -15.25 -18.55
CA SER A 110 -12.02 -16.56 -18.58
C SER A 110 -10.53 -16.43 -18.86
N VAL A 111 -10.08 -15.38 -19.58
CA VAL A 111 -8.67 -15.18 -19.89
C VAL A 111 -7.89 -14.93 -18.60
N LYS A 112 -6.85 -15.71 -18.35
CA LYS A 112 -6.00 -15.60 -17.16
C LYS A 112 -4.70 -14.88 -17.49
N GLY A 113 -4.15 -14.16 -16.51
CA GLY A 113 -2.79 -13.62 -16.60
C GLY A 113 -1.73 -14.73 -16.59
N ILE A 114 -0.46 -14.34 -16.58
CA ILE A 114 0.67 -15.28 -16.51
C ILE A 114 0.53 -16.10 -15.22
N ALA A 115 0.58 -17.42 -15.35
CA ALA A 115 0.54 -18.32 -14.20
C ALA A 115 1.87 -18.31 -13.45
N GLY A 116 1.79 -18.55 -12.13
CA GLY A 116 2.95 -18.67 -11.26
C GLY A 116 2.98 -17.63 -10.15
N THR A 117 3.92 -17.80 -9.25
CA THR A 117 4.22 -16.88 -8.16
C THR A 117 5.71 -16.59 -8.14
N ARG A 118 6.09 -15.33 -7.92
CA ARG A 118 7.49 -15.00 -7.61
C ARG A 118 7.62 -14.93 -6.09
N LEU A 119 8.73 -15.44 -5.59
CA LEU A 119 9.07 -15.27 -4.17
C LEU A 119 9.06 -13.78 -3.84
N SER A 120 8.40 -13.44 -2.74
CA SER A 120 8.38 -12.06 -2.28
C SER A 120 9.79 -11.59 -1.95
N GLN A 121 10.25 -10.51 -2.60
CA GLN A 121 11.56 -9.92 -2.35
C GLN A 121 11.64 -9.13 -1.02
N GLY A 122 10.56 -9.06 -0.25
CA GLY A 122 10.52 -8.36 1.04
C GLY A 122 11.38 -9.09 2.07
N ARG A 123 12.08 -8.31 2.91
CA ARG A 123 12.97 -8.82 3.95
C ARG A 123 12.29 -8.90 5.29
N ASN A 124 12.64 -9.91 6.08
CA ASN A 124 12.37 -9.92 7.51
C ASN A 124 13.56 -9.26 8.22
N LEU A 125 13.32 -8.12 8.87
CA LEU A 125 14.35 -7.36 9.58
C LEU A 125 14.49 -7.94 10.99
N LYS A 126 15.69 -8.45 11.30
CA LYS A 126 16.00 -8.95 12.62
C LYS A 126 15.94 -7.83 13.68
N ARG A 127 15.66 -8.19 14.92
CA ARG A 127 15.58 -7.24 16.06
C ARG A 127 16.88 -6.43 16.21
N THR A 128 18.05 -7.07 16.03
CA THR A 128 19.34 -6.42 16.09
C THR A 128 19.48 -5.30 15.06
N LEU A 129 19.03 -5.53 13.83
CA LEU A 129 19.03 -4.51 12.78
C LEU A 129 18.13 -3.32 13.12
N ILE A 130 16.99 -3.55 13.79
CA ILE A 130 16.13 -2.46 14.26
C ILE A 130 16.84 -1.65 15.36
N GLN A 131 17.59 -2.31 16.24
CA GLN A 131 18.43 -1.64 17.26
C GLN A 131 19.49 -0.77 16.60
N GLU A 132 20.25 -1.30 15.65
CA GLU A 132 21.23 -0.55 14.86
C GLU A 132 20.61 0.68 14.15
N LEU A 133 19.41 0.54 13.57
CA LEU A 133 18.69 1.67 12.99
C LEU A 133 18.33 2.74 14.03
N MET A 134 17.93 2.34 15.23
CA MET A 134 17.67 3.28 16.33
C MET A 134 18.94 3.99 16.80
N GLU A 135 20.07 3.29 16.84
CA GLU A 135 21.39 3.85 17.19
C GLU A 135 21.86 4.88 16.14
N VAL A 136 21.74 4.55 14.86
CA VAL A 136 22.06 5.48 13.77
C VAL A 136 21.20 6.72 13.80
N CYS A 137 19.90 6.57 14.11
CA CYS A 137 19.01 7.71 14.28
C CYS A 137 19.39 8.55 15.51
N ALA A 138 19.74 7.91 16.61
CA ALA A 138 20.16 8.60 17.85
C ALA A 138 21.49 9.35 17.68
N ALA A 139 22.40 8.83 16.85
CA ALA A 139 23.66 9.47 16.53
C ALA A 139 23.53 10.70 15.61
N ASP A 140 22.37 10.92 15.00
CA ASP A 140 22.09 12.10 14.18
C ASP A 140 21.54 13.24 15.06
N PRO A 141 22.35 14.29 15.35
CA PRO A 141 21.92 15.36 16.26
C PRO A 141 20.88 16.31 15.65
N ARG A 142 20.58 16.16 14.36
CA ARG A 142 19.60 16.98 13.67
C ARG A 142 18.16 16.50 13.99
N PRO A 143 17.15 17.36 13.83
CA PRO A 143 15.73 16.99 13.98
C PRO A 143 15.32 15.72 13.19
N GLN A 144 16.01 15.45 12.07
CA GLN A 144 15.82 14.24 11.27
C GLN A 144 16.06 12.96 12.09
N GLY A 145 17.05 12.95 13.00
CA GLY A 145 17.35 11.79 13.84
C GLY A 145 16.16 11.35 14.67
N LEU A 146 15.56 12.25 15.43
CA LEU A 146 14.38 11.97 16.27
C LEU A 146 13.14 11.63 15.43
N ARG A 147 12.89 12.39 14.34
CA ARG A 147 11.77 12.11 13.45
C ARG A 147 11.86 10.73 12.81
N ASP A 148 13.03 10.38 12.27
CA ASP A 148 13.23 9.14 11.54
C ASP A 148 13.16 7.94 12.50
N ALA A 149 13.70 8.09 13.73
CA ALA A 149 13.54 7.09 14.79
C ALA A 149 12.06 6.85 15.12
N ALA A 150 11.29 7.91 15.30
CA ALA A 150 9.85 7.81 15.57
C ALA A 150 9.08 7.14 14.42
N ILE A 151 9.36 7.52 13.17
CA ILE A 151 8.73 6.92 11.98
C ILE A 151 9.05 5.41 11.91
N ILE A 152 10.31 5.03 12.05
CA ILE A 152 10.73 3.62 12.00
C ILE A 152 10.10 2.85 13.16
N ALA A 153 10.10 3.42 14.37
CA ALA A 153 9.52 2.80 15.55
C ALA A 153 8.00 2.55 15.39
N VAL A 154 7.27 3.53 14.86
CA VAL A 154 5.84 3.41 14.59
C VAL A 154 5.57 2.38 13.48
N LEU A 155 6.31 2.41 12.37
CA LEU A 155 6.14 1.44 11.28
C LEU A 155 6.41 0.00 11.71
N TYR A 156 7.51 -0.23 12.44
CA TYR A 156 7.89 -1.56 12.91
C TYR A 156 7.06 -2.01 14.09
N GLY A 157 6.81 -1.13 15.07
CA GLY A 157 6.11 -1.46 16.31
C GLY A 157 4.61 -1.71 16.14
N SER A 158 3.96 -1.10 15.14
CA SER A 158 2.52 -1.26 14.89
C SER A 158 2.19 -2.01 13.59
N GLY A 159 3.20 -2.27 12.76
CA GLY A 159 3.00 -2.90 11.46
C GLY A 159 2.13 -2.09 10.49
N MET A 160 1.99 -0.77 10.70
CA MET A 160 1.15 0.05 9.82
C MET A 160 1.75 0.23 8.42
N ARG A 161 0.89 0.56 7.46
CA ARG A 161 1.34 0.87 6.11
C ARG A 161 1.95 2.26 6.05
N LYS A 162 2.91 2.46 5.15
CA LYS A 162 3.50 3.78 4.87
C LYS A 162 2.45 4.89 4.67
N SER A 163 1.36 4.58 3.97
CA SER A 163 0.28 5.55 3.74
C SER A 163 -0.52 5.87 5.01
N GLU A 164 -0.66 4.93 5.91
CA GLU A 164 -1.33 5.11 7.20
C GLU A 164 -0.50 6.05 8.07
N SER A 165 0.82 5.82 8.17
CA SER A 165 1.71 6.66 8.99
C SER A 165 1.83 8.12 8.51
N VAL A 166 1.78 8.36 7.19
CA VAL A 166 1.77 9.72 6.63
C VAL A 166 0.52 10.49 7.04
N ASN A 167 -0.61 9.81 7.08
CA ASN A 167 -1.91 10.46 7.30
C ASN A 167 -2.30 10.59 8.79
N LEU A 168 -1.43 10.18 9.71
CA LEU A 168 -1.66 10.34 11.15
C LEU A 168 -1.59 11.81 11.55
N ASP A 169 -2.57 12.20 12.37
CA ASP A 169 -2.65 13.47 13.05
C ASP A 169 -2.40 13.32 14.56
N LEU A 170 -2.07 14.41 15.23
CA LEU A 170 -1.74 14.43 16.66
C LEU A 170 -2.90 13.89 17.52
N ASN A 171 -4.14 14.26 17.21
CA ASN A 171 -5.35 13.84 17.93
C ASN A 171 -5.70 12.36 17.75
N GLN A 172 -5.00 11.65 16.88
CA GLN A 172 -5.20 10.21 16.62
C GLN A 172 -4.23 9.33 17.43
N VAL A 173 -3.43 9.95 18.31
CA VAL A 173 -2.43 9.26 19.14
C VAL A 173 -2.90 9.25 20.59
N ASP A 174 -3.07 8.05 21.14
CA ASP A 174 -3.34 7.86 22.57
C ASP A 174 -2.11 7.25 23.24
N PHE A 175 -1.45 8.05 24.10
CA PHE A 175 -0.25 7.64 24.81
C PHE A 175 -0.55 6.69 25.99
N ASN A 176 -1.74 6.81 26.62
CA ASN A 176 -2.13 5.96 27.73
C ASN A 176 -2.39 4.52 27.25
N GLU A 177 -3.20 4.39 26.19
CA GLU A 177 -3.53 3.11 25.58
C GLU A 177 -2.45 2.61 24.61
N ARG A 178 -1.46 3.42 24.31
CA ARG A 178 -0.44 3.17 23.28
C ARG A 178 -1.05 2.74 21.95
N SER A 179 -2.03 3.53 21.53
CA SER A 179 -2.80 3.26 20.34
C SER A 179 -2.74 4.40 19.32
N LEU A 180 -2.97 4.06 18.07
CA LEU A 180 -2.90 4.95 16.91
C LEU A 180 -4.16 4.70 16.07
N GLN A 181 -5.02 5.69 15.94
CA GLN A 181 -6.21 5.60 15.08
C GLN A 181 -5.84 5.91 13.63
N VAL A 182 -5.94 4.95 12.75
CA VAL A 182 -5.56 5.10 11.34
C VAL A 182 -6.76 4.97 10.42
N THR A 183 -6.74 5.72 9.32
CA THR A 183 -7.70 5.55 8.22
C THR A 183 -7.06 4.68 7.14
N ALA A 184 -7.58 3.46 6.98
CA ALA A 184 -7.13 2.48 6.00
C ALA A 184 -7.84 2.64 4.64
N LYS A 185 -7.43 1.84 3.65
CA LYS A 185 -8.05 1.82 2.32
C LYS A 185 -9.57 1.59 2.43
N GLY A 186 -10.34 2.41 1.72
CA GLY A 186 -11.82 2.37 1.76
C GLY A 186 -12.42 3.14 2.94
N ASN A 187 -11.69 4.12 3.47
CA ASN A 187 -12.12 5.00 4.58
C ASN A 187 -12.46 4.25 5.88
N LYS A 188 -11.86 3.07 6.10
CA LYS A 188 -12.05 2.29 7.31
C LYS A 188 -11.17 2.82 8.43
N GLN A 189 -11.77 3.17 9.56
CA GLN A 189 -11.04 3.52 10.77
C GLN A 189 -10.61 2.25 11.50
N LEU A 190 -9.34 2.19 11.88
CA LEU A 190 -8.72 1.05 12.55
C LEU A 190 -7.83 1.55 13.70
N ILE A 191 -7.74 0.77 14.75
CA ILE A 191 -6.81 1.03 15.86
C ILE A 191 -5.58 0.14 15.69
N LYS A 192 -4.41 0.75 15.79
CA LYS A 192 -3.11 0.09 15.81
C LYS A 192 -2.48 0.26 17.17
N TYR A 193 -1.89 -0.79 17.70
CA TYR A 193 -1.14 -0.73 18.94
C TYR A 193 0.36 -0.78 18.65
N ALA A 194 1.15 -0.10 19.47
CA ALA A 194 2.60 -0.17 19.39
C ALA A 194 3.21 -0.32 20.81
N PRO A 195 4.40 -0.95 20.92
CA PRO A 195 5.03 -1.16 22.23
C PRO A 195 5.53 0.15 22.85
N ALA A 196 5.74 0.13 24.16
CA ALA A 196 6.18 1.31 24.95
C ALA A 196 7.43 1.98 24.38
N TRP A 197 8.43 1.20 23.91
CA TRP A 197 9.65 1.76 23.33
C TRP A 197 9.39 2.57 22.05
N ALA A 198 8.37 2.19 21.25
CA ALA A 198 8.00 2.94 20.05
C ALA A 198 7.32 4.27 20.42
N PHE A 199 6.48 4.26 21.43
CA PHE A 199 5.87 5.48 21.98
C PHE A 199 6.90 6.42 22.61
N ALA A 200 7.93 5.89 23.28
CA ALA A 200 9.04 6.72 23.79
C ALA A 200 9.81 7.44 22.66
N LYS A 201 10.00 6.79 21.49
CA LYS A 201 10.60 7.46 20.32
C LYS A 201 9.67 8.50 19.71
N LEU A 202 8.37 8.23 19.72
CA LEU A 202 7.36 9.17 19.24
C LEU A 202 7.27 10.41 20.14
N ASP A 203 7.29 10.22 21.44
CA ASP A 203 7.27 11.30 22.45
C ASP A 203 8.47 12.24 22.29
N ALA A 204 9.68 11.68 22.18
CA ALA A 204 10.89 12.48 21.95
C ALA A 204 10.83 13.31 20.67
N TRP A 205 10.22 12.78 19.59
CA TRP A 205 9.95 13.55 18.39
C TRP A 205 8.95 14.68 18.62
N LEU A 206 7.85 14.38 19.31
CA LEU A 206 6.79 15.36 19.57
C LEU A 206 7.25 16.48 20.51
N GLU A 207 8.12 16.18 21.45
CA GLU A 207 8.74 17.17 22.33
C GLU A 207 9.59 18.17 21.52
N LEU A 208 10.46 17.66 20.62
CA LEU A 208 11.22 18.50 19.70
C LEU A 208 10.31 19.30 18.77
N ARG A 209 9.30 18.64 18.18
CA ARG A 209 8.33 19.30 17.30
C ARG A 209 7.64 20.46 18.02
N ARG A 210 7.16 20.21 19.24
CA ARG A 210 6.48 21.20 20.09
C ARG A 210 7.40 22.39 20.42
N SER A 211 8.67 22.13 20.71
CA SER A 211 9.64 23.22 20.99
C SER A 211 9.88 24.14 19.80
N GLN A 212 9.77 23.65 18.55
CA GLN A 212 10.02 24.43 17.34
C GLN A 212 8.75 25.03 16.70
N LEU A 213 7.61 24.34 16.79
CA LEU A 213 6.36 24.75 16.12
C LEU A 213 5.24 25.17 17.09
N GLY A 214 5.43 24.95 18.39
CA GLY A 214 4.37 25.08 19.40
C GLY A 214 3.42 23.88 19.41
N GLU A 215 2.32 24.01 20.14
CA GLU A 215 1.24 23.02 20.11
C GLU A 215 0.64 22.94 18.69
N GLY A 216 0.16 21.77 18.30
CA GLY A 216 -0.47 21.58 16.99
C GLY A 216 -1.71 22.45 16.84
N GLN A 217 -1.87 23.06 15.66
CA GLN A 217 -3.01 23.89 15.28
C GLN A 217 -3.81 23.21 14.17
N GLU A 218 -4.97 23.75 13.80
CA GLU A 218 -5.80 23.20 12.72
C GLU A 218 -5.06 23.12 11.37
N ASP A 219 -4.17 24.07 11.09
CA ASP A 219 -3.32 24.11 9.91
C ASP A 219 -2.08 23.21 10.00
N ASP A 220 -1.77 22.67 11.17
CA ASP A 220 -0.63 21.76 11.42
C ASP A 220 -0.99 20.65 12.43
N PRO A 221 -1.99 19.82 12.15
CA PRO A 221 -2.36 18.72 13.03
C PRO A 221 -1.44 17.49 12.87
N PHE A 222 -0.44 17.54 12.01
CA PHE A 222 0.31 16.40 11.51
C PHE A 222 1.23 15.79 12.56
N LEU A 223 1.18 14.46 12.70
CA LEU A 223 2.09 13.73 13.58
C LEU A 223 3.55 13.84 13.08
N PHE A 224 3.75 13.75 11.76
CA PHE A 224 5.06 13.84 11.15
C PHE A 224 5.12 14.97 10.13
N ASN A 225 6.03 15.90 10.39
CA ASN A 225 6.23 17.07 9.56
C ASN A 225 7.41 16.88 8.59
N ARG A 226 7.35 17.64 7.50
CA ARG A 226 8.48 17.79 6.58
C ARG A 226 9.58 18.60 7.26
N ILE A 227 10.83 18.18 7.04
CA ILE A 227 12.01 18.95 7.44
C ILE A 227 12.72 19.41 6.17
N ARG A 228 12.98 20.72 6.04
CA ARG A 228 13.70 21.33 4.91
C ARG A 228 15.21 21.31 5.15
N ARG A 229 15.98 21.68 4.12
CA ARG A 229 17.42 21.92 4.24
C ARG A 229 17.67 22.93 5.38
N GLY A 230 18.73 22.75 6.15
CA GLY A 230 18.99 23.54 7.36
C GLY A 230 18.26 23.06 8.60
N SER A 231 17.65 21.87 8.54
CA SER A 231 17.01 21.19 9.70
C SER A 231 15.78 21.90 10.29
N HIS A 232 15.12 22.74 9.49
CA HIS A 232 13.89 23.40 9.92
C HIS A 232 12.68 22.49 9.75
N ILE A 233 11.98 22.22 10.87
CA ILE A 233 10.68 21.54 10.86
C ILE A 233 9.65 22.53 10.28
N THR A 234 8.86 22.08 9.30
CA THR A 234 7.84 22.90 8.65
C THR A 234 6.45 22.49 9.13
N ARG A 235 5.44 23.35 8.92
CA ARG A 235 4.02 23.02 9.12
C ARG A 235 3.42 22.23 7.93
N GLU A 236 4.26 21.57 7.13
CA GLU A 236 3.84 20.72 6.03
C GLU A 236 3.89 19.25 6.43
N ARG A 237 2.88 18.49 6.05
CA ARG A 237 2.86 17.03 6.26
C ARG A 237 4.01 16.35 5.52
N ILE A 238 4.60 15.34 6.13
CA ILE A 238 5.56 14.46 5.45
C ILE A 238 4.89 13.72 4.28
N THR A 239 5.65 13.41 3.24
CA THR A 239 5.14 12.68 2.07
C THR A 239 5.44 11.17 2.15
N LYS A 240 4.65 10.37 1.44
CA LYS A 240 4.91 8.92 1.27
C LYS A 240 6.31 8.67 0.68
N HIS A 241 6.78 9.59 -0.19
CA HIS A 241 8.11 9.49 -0.79
C HIS A 241 9.21 9.77 0.24
N ALA A 242 9.01 10.72 1.13
CA ALA A 242 9.97 11.00 2.20
C ALA A 242 10.17 9.80 3.13
N ILE A 243 9.09 9.12 3.54
CA ILE A 243 9.18 7.88 4.35
C ILE A 243 9.96 6.77 3.61
N TYR A 244 9.73 6.63 2.31
CA TYR A 244 10.53 5.71 1.50
C TYR A 244 12.01 6.07 1.53
N TYR A 245 12.33 7.35 1.38
CA TYR A 245 13.70 7.86 1.41
C TYR A 245 14.37 7.64 2.77
N ILE A 246 13.65 7.90 3.87
CA ILE A 246 14.12 7.65 5.24
C ILE A 246 14.51 6.17 5.42
N ALA A 247 13.62 5.25 5.06
CA ALA A 247 13.91 3.82 5.16
C ALA A 247 15.16 3.41 4.36
N ARG A 248 15.29 3.96 3.15
CA ARG A 248 16.44 3.71 2.28
C ARG A 248 17.73 4.30 2.83
N GLN A 249 17.69 5.54 3.30
CA GLN A 249 18.86 6.25 3.80
C GLN A 249 19.36 5.66 5.11
N ARG A 250 18.47 5.43 6.08
CA ARG A 250 18.84 4.83 7.37
C ARG A 250 19.28 3.38 7.18
N GLY A 251 18.63 2.63 6.28
CA GLY A 251 19.07 1.29 5.90
C GLY A 251 20.47 1.27 5.30
N ALA A 252 20.80 2.21 4.41
CA ALA A 252 22.14 2.32 3.83
C ALA A 252 23.23 2.57 4.88
N GLN A 253 22.94 3.32 5.94
CA GLN A 253 23.85 3.59 7.04
C GLN A 253 24.21 2.33 7.85
N VAL A 254 23.33 1.33 7.85
CA VAL A 254 23.58 0.00 8.46
C VAL A 254 23.87 -1.08 7.40
N GLY A 255 24.25 -0.67 6.18
CA GLY A 255 24.64 -1.59 5.11
C GLY A 255 23.48 -2.40 4.48
N VAL A 256 22.23 -2.05 4.73
CA VAL A 256 21.07 -2.84 4.29
C VAL A 256 20.10 -2.02 3.44
N LYS A 257 19.67 -2.58 2.31
CA LYS A 257 18.59 -1.97 1.50
C LYS A 257 17.24 -2.24 2.17
N ILE A 258 16.67 -1.25 2.85
CA ILE A 258 15.39 -1.37 3.56
C ILE A 258 14.29 -0.61 2.80
N MET A 259 13.10 -1.22 2.76
CA MET A 259 11.88 -0.64 2.22
C MET A 259 10.84 -0.46 3.34
N PRO A 260 9.96 0.54 3.29
CA PRO A 260 8.95 0.72 4.34
C PRO A 260 8.06 -0.51 4.57
N HIS A 261 7.84 -1.33 3.54
CA HIS A 261 7.05 -2.55 3.67
C HIS A 261 7.78 -3.66 4.45
N ASP A 262 9.11 -3.62 4.51
CA ASP A 262 9.90 -4.60 5.28
C ASP A 262 9.64 -4.48 6.79
N PHE A 263 9.41 -3.26 7.31
CA PHE A 263 9.00 -3.06 8.71
C PHE A 263 7.69 -3.76 9.03
N ARG A 264 6.68 -3.59 8.18
CA ARG A 264 5.39 -4.25 8.34
C ARG A 264 5.50 -5.77 8.19
N ARG A 265 6.29 -6.25 7.22
CA ARG A 265 6.58 -7.68 7.06
C ARG A 265 7.15 -8.24 8.35
N SER A 266 8.19 -7.62 8.87
CA SER A 266 8.88 -8.06 10.09
C SER A 266 7.98 -8.05 11.31
N PHE A 267 7.10 -7.04 11.45
CA PHE A 267 6.07 -7.02 12.49
C PHE A 267 5.15 -8.23 12.39
N ILE A 268 4.59 -8.50 11.20
CA ILE A 268 3.64 -9.61 10.99
C ILE A 268 4.32 -10.95 11.25
N THR A 269 5.51 -11.18 10.67
CA THR A 269 6.29 -12.40 10.90
C THR A 269 6.55 -12.63 12.38
N ARG A 270 6.97 -11.59 13.10
CA ARG A 270 7.24 -11.68 14.53
C ARG A 270 5.99 -12.00 15.35
N VAL A 271 4.86 -11.40 15.03
CA VAL A 271 3.59 -11.73 15.70
C VAL A 271 3.18 -13.18 15.46
N ILE A 272 3.42 -13.70 14.24
CA ILE A 272 3.17 -15.13 13.93
C ILE A 272 4.09 -16.04 14.76
N GLU A 273 5.37 -15.68 14.89
CA GLU A 273 6.37 -16.42 15.66
C GLU A 273 6.07 -16.42 17.16
N GLU A 274 5.68 -15.28 17.73
CA GLU A 274 5.43 -15.10 19.17
C GLU A 274 4.01 -15.54 19.60
N HIS A 275 3.06 -15.56 18.66
CA HIS A 275 1.64 -15.87 18.93
C HIS A 275 1.10 -16.85 17.89
N ASP A 276 0.17 -16.38 17.03
CA ASP A 276 -0.45 -17.18 15.97
C ASP A 276 -0.87 -16.34 14.75
N LEU A 277 -1.30 -17.05 13.71
CA LEU A 277 -1.72 -16.43 12.44
C LEU A 277 -2.99 -15.57 12.60
N SER A 278 -3.90 -15.96 13.51
CA SER A 278 -5.16 -15.21 13.74
C SER A 278 -4.91 -13.87 14.41
N ILE A 279 -4.06 -13.83 15.44
CA ILE A 279 -3.64 -12.59 16.10
C ILE A 279 -2.89 -11.69 15.10
N ALA A 280 -1.98 -12.27 14.32
CA ALA A 280 -1.25 -11.52 13.29
C ALA A 280 -2.19 -10.93 12.23
N GLN A 281 -3.21 -11.69 11.78
CA GLN A 281 -4.23 -11.20 10.84
C GLN A 281 -5.00 -10.02 11.42
N LYS A 282 -5.45 -10.12 12.69
CA LYS A 282 -6.19 -9.05 13.37
C LYS A 282 -5.34 -7.79 13.51
N LEU A 283 -4.10 -7.90 13.99
CA LEU A 283 -3.20 -6.75 14.17
C LEU A 283 -2.78 -6.13 12.83
N ALA A 284 -2.57 -6.95 11.80
CA ALA A 284 -2.31 -6.47 10.45
C ALA A 284 -3.54 -5.90 9.75
N HIS A 285 -4.75 -6.17 10.26
CA HIS A 285 -6.03 -5.88 9.61
C HIS A 285 -6.09 -6.39 8.17
N HIS A 286 -5.70 -7.65 7.97
CA HIS A 286 -5.84 -8.30 6.67
C HIS A 286 -7.24 -8.88 6.53
N SER A 287 -7.96 -8.48 5.48
CA SER A 287 -9.30 -8.99 5.18
C SER A 287 -9.30 -10.47 4.78
N ASN A 288 -8.15 -10.96 4.27
CA ASN A 288 -7.97 -12.35 3.88
C ASN A 288 -6.78 -12.94 4.65
N ILE A 289 -7.00 -14.06 5.33
CA ILE A 289 -5.99 -14.78 6.12
C ILE A 289 -4.82 -15.27 5.24
N GLN A 290 -5.07 -15.60 3.97
CA GLN A 290 -4.03 -16.01 3.02
C GLN A 290 -2.97 -14.93 2.85
N THR A 291 -3.36 -13.64 2.95
CA THR A 291 -2.40 -12.53 2.93
C THR A 291 -1.45 -12.59 4.12
N THR A 292 -1.93 -13.01 5.29
CA THR A 292 -1.10 -13.18 6.49
C THR A 292 -0.25 -14.43 6.39
N ALA A 293 -0.80 -15.54 5.89
CA ALA A 293 -0.08 -16.79 5.70
C ALA A 293 1.18 -16.64 4.81
N ASN A 294 1.19 -15.71 3.87
CA ASN A 294 2.38 -15.41 3.07
C ASN A 294 3.58 -14.85 3.88
N TYR A 295 3.37 -14.50 5.14
CA TYR A 295 4.41 -14.05 6.07
C TYR A 295 4.84 -15.12 7.06
N ASP A 296 4.17 -16.29 7.07
CA ASP A 296 4.54 -17.43 7.88
C ASP A 296 5.77 -18.12 7.26
N VAL A 297 6.91 -17.94 7.90
CA VAL A 297 8.20 -18.51 7.47
C VAL A 297 8.63 -19.69 8.33
N ARG A 298 7.74 -20.19 9.18
CA ARG A 298 8.03 -21.36 10.04
C ARG A 298 8.32 -22.57 9.17
N ASP A 299 9.44 -23.21 9.47
CA ASP A 299 9.94 -24.38 8.76
C ASP A 299 9.34 -25.70 9.29
N ASP A 300 9.71 -26.81 8.66
CA ASP A 300 9.24 -28.13 9.06
C ASP A 300 9.72 -28.54 10.47
N ASN A 301 10.82 -27.99 10.96
CA ASN A 301 11.32 -28.25 12.31
C ASN A 301 10.38 -27.64 13.37
N GLU A 302 9.85 -26.43 13.11
CA GLU A 302 8.86 -25.83 14.01
C GLU A 302 7.53 -26.60 13.98
N ARG A 303 7.12 -27.10 12.80
CA ARG A 303 5.95 -27.99 12.68
C ARG A 303 6.11 -29.27 13.48
N ARG A 304 7.30 -29.89 13.44
CA ARG A 304 7.63 -31.04 14.26
C ARG A 304 7.56 -30.73 15.75
N ARG A 305 8.21 -29.65 16.19
CA ARG A 305 8.16 -29.20 17.60
C ARG A 305 6.74 -28.92 18.08
N ALA A 306 5.85 -28.46 17.21
CA ALA A 306 4.44 -28.26 17.57
C ALA A 306 3.73 -29.56 17.85
N VAL A 307 4.03 -30.64 17.09
CA VAL A 307 3.49 -31.98 17.31
C VAL A 307 4.12 -32.63 18.54
N ASP A 308 5.43 -32.43 18.77
CA ASP A 308 6.14 -33.02 19.93
C ASP A 308 5.64 -32.49 21.29
N ARG A 309 4.83 -31.40 21.27
CA ARG A 309 4.19 -30.81 22.47
C ARG A 309 2.83 -31.43 22.80
N PHE A 310 2.36 -32.39 22.00
CA PHE A 310 1.14 -33.11 22.33
C PHE A 310 1.45 -34.18 23.36
N ASP A 311 1.19 -33.88 24.63
CA ASP A 311 1.23 -34.86 25.73
C ASP A 311 -0.04 -35.71 25.69
N LEU A 312 0.08 -37.03 26.04
CA LEU A 312 -1.03 -37.98 26.15
C LEU A 312 -1.79 -37.77 27.47
#